data_4e076b52b0e610125b3e5ca12c02fcb0
#
_entry.id   4e076b52b0e610125b3e5ca12c02fcb0
#
_cell.length_a   1.000
_cell.length_b   1.000
_cell.length_c   1.000
_cell.angle_alpha   90.00
_cell.angle_beta   90.00
_cell.angle_gamma   90.00
#
_symmetry.space_group_name_H-M   'P 1'
#
loop_
_entity.id
_entity.type
_entity.pdbx_description
1 polymer ?
#
loop_
_entity_poly.entity_id
_entity_poly.type
_entity_poly.pdbx_seq_one_letter_code
_entity_poly.pdbx_strand_id
1 'polypeptide(L)'
;MDNPLVSVIIPTYNSEKTLAKCLESIKNQTYQYIEVIVVDRFSGDGTAKFAENYGARIFFLDSGRAEAKNFGSSKSRGIYVFFIDSDMELTERVVQECVELLEMAPNIGGIIVPEKSVGNSFWVRVRDFERSFYTGTEIESARFFRRSLFEKAGGFDEGLVFFEESTLTQKVEALGYDVKARIITEILHHEDHFSMLTWLKKKYYYGKTGWKYKQKYDAYGKKQMNLPYRFGLFLKERKFYSKPILATGVLTLKILECLSAGLGYIIGRM
;
A
#
# COMPACT_ATOMS: atom_id res chain seq x y z
N MET A 1 -14.53 -15.04 -23.98
CA MET A 1 -14.82 -14.85 -22.53
C MET A 1 -14.77 -13.36 -22.32
N ASP A 2 -15.79 -12.80 -21.65
CA ASP A 2 -15.78 -11.36 -21.35
C ASP A 2 -14.64 -11.09 -20.37
N ASN A 3 -13.85 -10.05 -20.65
CA ASN A 3 -12.75 -9.66 -19.76
C ASN A 3 -13.30 -9.20 -18.39
N PRO A 4 -12.78 -9.73 -17.26
CA PRO A 4 -13.28 -9.40 -15.95
C PRO A 4 -13.07 -7.92 -15.58
N LEU A 5 -14.11 -7.24 -15.10
CA LEU A 5 -14.01 -5.86 -14.65
C LEU A 5 -13.15 -5.76 -13.39
N VAL A 6 -12.21 -4.82 -13.40
CA VAL A 6 -11.36 -4.45 -12.25
C VAL A 6 -11.79 -3.11 -11.70
N SER A 7 -12.06 -3.04 -10.40
CA SER A 7 -12.34 -1.77 -9.71
C SER A 7 -11.07 -1.28 -9.02
N VAL A 8 -10.51 -0.18 -9.48
CA VAL A 8 -9.38 0.52 -8.86
C VAL A 8 -9.93 1.52 -7.84
N ILE A 9 -9.53 1.37 -6.58
CA ILE A 9 -10.04 2.16 -5.45
C ILE A 9 -8.93 3.04 -4.92
N ILE A 10 -9.17 4.36 -4.90
CA ILE A 10 -8.20 5.39 -4.56
C ILE A 10 -8.76 6.28 -3.45
N PRO A 11 -8.31 6.13 -2.19
CA PRO A 11 -8.59 7.11 -1.14
C PRO A 11 -7.79 8.38 -1.40
N THR A 12 -8.44 9.55 -1.29
CA THR A 12 -7.81 10.86 -1.53
C THR A 12 -8.05 11.85 -0.40
N TYR A 13 -7.05 12.71 -0.17
CA TYR A 13 -7.17 13.90 0.67
C TYR A 13 -6.15 14.95 0.23
N ASN A 14 -6.59 16.06 -0.34
CA ASN A 14 -5.75 17.13 -0.89
C ASN A 14 -4.65 16.58 -1.82
N SER A 15 -5.07 15.81 -2.81
CA SER A 15 -4.19 15.02 -3.69
C SER A 15 -4.06 15.57 -5.10
N GLU A 16 -4.52 16.79 -5.38
CA GLU A 16 -4.53 17.40 -6.73
C GLU A 16 -3.18 17.28 -7.44
N LYS A 17 -2.07 17.44 -6.72
CA LYS A 17 -0.71 17.43 -7.28
C LYS A 17 -0.23 16.05 -7.74
N THR A 18 -0.76 14.98 -7.17
CA THR A 18 -0.29 13.61 -7.39
C THR A 18 -1.29 12.77 -8.17
N LEU A 19 -2.59 13.03 -7.98
CA LEU A 19 -3.67 12.23 -8.53
C LEU A 19 -3.67 12.19 -10.08
N ALA A 20 -3.18 13.25 -10.74
CA ALA A 20 -3.09 13.31 -12.19
C ALA A 20 -2.30 12.14 -12.78
N LYS A 21 -1.06 11.94 -12.30
CA LYS A 21 -0.19 10.84 -12.76
C LYS A 21 -0.80 9.48 -12.46
N CYS A 22 -1.42 9.34 -11.29
CA CYS A 22 -2.09 8.12 -10.88
C CYS A 22 -3.21 7.76 -11.87
N LEU A 23 -4.14 8.67 -12.13
CA LEU A 23 -5.27 8.44 -13.03
C LEU A 23 -4.83 8.23 -14.49
N GLU A 24 -3.84 8.99 -14.95
CA GLU A 24 -3.28 8.83 -16.29
C GLU A 24 -2.65 7.45 -16.47
N SER A 25 -1.91 6.97 -15.47
CA SER A 25 -1.31 5.64 -15.50
C SER A 25 -2.34 4.50 -15.54
N ILE A 26 -3.50 4.68 -14.89
CA ILE A 26 -4.60 3.73 -14.97
C ILE A 26 -5.24 3.74 -16.35
N LYS A 27 -5.44 4.92 -16.93
CA LYS A 27 -5.98 5.07 -18.29
C LYS A 27 -5.08 4.44 -19.35
N ASN A 28 -3.77 4.47 -19.14
CA ASN A 28 -2.75 3.93 -20.04
C ASN A 28 -2.43 2.45 -19.81
N GLN A 29 -3.18 1.73 -18.96
CA GLN A 29 -3.01 0.30 -18.79
C GLN A 29 -3.33 -0.46 -20.09
N THR A 30 -2.59 -1.53 -20.36
CA THR A 30 -2.90 -2.45 -21.48
C THR A 30 -4.24 -3.15 -21.28
N TYR A 31 -4.65 -3.37 -20.04
CA TYR A 31 -5.96 -3.90 -19.68
C TYR A 31 -6.99 -2.77 -19.59
N GLN A 32 -8.05 -2.84 -20.42
CA GLN A 32 -8.99 -1.71 -20.59
C GLN A 32 -10.29 -1.83 -19.78
N TYR A 33 -10.59 -3.00 -19.20
CA TYR A 33 -11.83 -3.22 -18.43
C TYR A 33 -11.65 -2.79 -16.97
N ILE A 34 -11.53 -1.47 -16.79
CA ILE A 34 -11.25 -0.85 -15.48
C ILE A 34 -12.32 0.19 -15.17
N GLU A 35 -12.88 0.15 -13.97
CA GLU A 35 -13.55 1.31 -13.37
C GLU A 35 -12.66 1.92 -12.28
N VAL A 36 -12.71 3.23 -12.14
CA VAL A 36 -11.99 3.97 -11.11
C VAL A 36 -12.98 4.53 -10.10
N ILE A 37 -12.73 4.27 -8.83
CA ILE A 37 -13.51 4.76 -7.69
C ILE A 37 -12.58 5.59 -6.81
N VAL A 38 -12.89 6.87 -6.69
CA VAL A 38 -12.20 7.80 -5.79
C VAL A 38 -13.07 8.01 -4.56
N VAL A 39 -12.50 7.79 -3.38
CA VAL A 39 -13.14 8.10 -2.11
C VAL A 39 -12.39 9.28 -1.49
N ASP A 40 -12.99 10.45 -1.61
CA ASP A 40 -12.39 11.72 -1.23
C ASP A 40 -12.81 12.14 0.19
N ARG A 41 -11.84 12.51 0.99
CA ARG A 41 -12.06 12.97 2.36
C ARG A 41 -12.35 14.47 2.43
N PHE A 42 -13.31 14.96 1.61
CA PHE A 42 -13.65 16.37 1.54
C PHE A 42 -12.45 17.28 1.31
N SER A 43 -11.67 17.00 0.24
CA SER A 43 -10.51 17.80 -0.15
C SER A 43 -10.88 19.25 -0.40
N GLY A 44 -10.04 20.17 0.09
CA GLY A 44 -10.21 21.61 -0.13
C GLY A 44 -9.55 22.14 -1.40
N ASP A 45 -8.85 21.28 -2.14
CA ASP A 45 -8.19 21.58 -3.42
C ASP A 45 -8.99 21.04 -4.63
N GLY A 46 -8.39 21.02 -5.80
CA GLY A 46 -9.02 20.54 -7.04
C GLY A 46 -9.15 19.03 -7.18
N THR A 47 -8.83 18.23 -6.14
CA THR A 47 -8.79 16.76 -6.20
C THR A 47 -10.04 16.13 -6.79
N ALA A 48 -11.22 16.45 -6.24
CA ALA A 48 -12.49 15.85 -6.69
C ALA A 48 -12.81 16.21 -8.13
N LYS A 49 -12.74 17.50 -8.48
CA LYS A 49 -13.00 17.99 -9.84
C LYS A 49 -12.04 17.35 -10.84
N PHE A 50 -10.80 17.16 -10.45
CA PHE A 50 -9.80 16.51 -11.29
C PHE A 50 -10.17 15.06 -11.56
N ALA A 51 -10.56 14.31 -10.53
CA ALA A 51 -10.98 12.93 -10.68
C ALA A 51 -12.22 12.77 -11.58
N GLU A 52 -13.21 13.67 -11.46
CA GLU A 52 -14.38 13.69 -12.37
C GLU A 52 -13.97 13.84 -13.84
N ASN A 53 -13.06 14.75 -14.14
CA ASN A 53 -12.59 15.00 -15.50
C ASN A 53 -11.89 13.76 -16.13
N TYR A 54 -11.36 12.86 -15.30
CA TYR A 54 -10.80 11.57 -15.73
C TYR A 54 -11.83 10.44 -15.81
N GLY A 55 -13.12 10.72 -15.51
CA GLY A 55 -14.20 9.75 -15.58
C GLY A 55 -14.28 8.81 -14.36
N ALA A 56 -13.63 9.16 -13.24
CA ALA A 56 -13.73 8.40 -12.02
C ALA A 56 -15.10 8.61 -11.34
N ARG A 57 -15.61 7.56 -10.71
CA ARG A 57 -16.76 7.66 -9.79
C ARG A 57 -16.29 8.18 -8.45
N ILE A 58 -16.81 9.32 -8.03
CA ILE A 58 -16.38 9.98 -6.79
C ILE A 58 -17.41 9.81 -5.70
N PHE A 59 -16.91 9.54 -4.51
CA PHE A 59 -17.68 9.49 -3.28
C PHE A 59 -16.96 10.30 -2.20
N PHE A 60 -17.72 10.98 -1.35
CA PHE A 60 -17.19 11.77 -0.23
C PHE A 60 -17.43 11.05 1.09
N LEU A 61 -16.35 10.89 1.88
CA LEU A 61 -16.42 10.24 3.18
C LEU A 61 -15.34 10.81 4.11
N ASP A 62 -15.72 11.36 5.26
CA ASP A 62 -14.76 11.75 6.30
C ASP A 62 -14.29 10.54 7.08
N SER A 63 -13.24 9.91 6.60
CA SER A 63 -12.79 8.61 7.09
C SER A 63 -11.27 8.44 7.04
N GLY A 64 -10.79 7.41 7.71
CA GLY A 64 -9.42 6.89 7.53
C GLY A 64 -9.27 6.12 6.22
N ARG A 65 -8.02 5.79 5.86
CA ARG A 65 -7.72 5.08 4.59
C ARG A 65 -8.37 3.70 4.52
N ALA A 66 -8.33 2.92 5.60
CA ALA A 66 -8.94 1.59 5.64
C ALA A 66 -10.46 1.65 5.38
N GLU A 67 -11.15 2.58 6.05
CA GLU A 67 -12.58 2.80 5.88
C GLU A 67 -12.92 3.29 4.47
N ALA A 68 -12.13 4.24 3.92
CA ALA A 68 -12.29 4.69 2.53
C ALA A 68 -12.12 3.54 1.52
N LYS A 69 -11.13 2.65 1.71
CA LYS A 69 -10.93 1.46 0.88
C LYS A 69 -12.11 0.48 0.98
N ASN A 70 -12.62 0.23 2.20
CA ASN A 70 -13.79 -0.62 2.43
C ASN A 70 -15.04 -0.04 1.77
N PHE A 71 -15.29 1.25 1.98
CA PHE A 71 -16.41 1.95 1.37
C PHE A 71 -16.33 1.94 -0.16
N GLY A 72 -15.16 2.25 -0.73
CA GLY A 72 -14.94 2.20 -2.18
C GLY A 72 -15.20 0.81 -2.76
N SER A 73 -14.76 -0.25 -2.05
CA SER A 73 -15.07 -1.63 -2.43
C SER A 73 -16.57 -1.93 -2.40
N SER A 74 -17.33 -1.42 -1.44
CA SER A 74 -18.80 -1.59 -1.39
C SER A 74 -19.52 -0.91 -2.57
N LYS A 75 -18.90 0.05 -3.24
CA LYS A 75 -19.40 0.75 -4.43
C LYS A 75 -18.87 0.15 -5.74
N SER A 76 -17.97 -0.82 -5.66
CA SER A 76 -17.34 -1.46 -6.82
C SER A 76 -18.29 -2.43 -7.53
N ARG A 77 -18.08 -2.59 -8.83
CA ARG A 77 -18.81 -3.53 -9.69
C ARG A 77 -17.90 -4.65 -10.22
N GLY A 78 -16.60 -4.43 -10.15
CA GLY A 78 -15.60 -5.37 -10.63
C GLY A 78 -15.60 -6.67 -9.82
N ILE A 79 -15.19 -7.76 -10.45
CA ILE A 79 -14.93 -9.04 -9.77
C ILE A 79 -13.57 -9.03 -9.06
N TYR A 80 -12.71 -8.09 -9.44
CA TYR A 80 -11.45 -7.78 -8.79
C TYR A 80 -11.45 -6.38 -8.22
N VAL A 81 -10.77 -6.20 -7.08
CA VAL A 81 -10.54 -4.91 -6.43
C VAL A 81 -9.06 -4.66 -6.30
N PHE A 82 -8.62 -3.47 -6.69
CA PHE A 82 -7.24 -3.03 -6.64
C PHE A 82 -7.13 -1.74 -5.84
N PHE A 83 -6.34 -1.76 -4.76
CA PHE A 83 -6.17 -0.63 -3.85
C PHE A 83 -4.83 0.05 -4.11
N ILE A 84 -4.88 1.33 -4.49
CA ILE A 84 -3.69 2.16 -4.72
C ILE A 84 -3.85 3.51 -4.02
N ASP A 85 -2.73 4.17 -3.72
CA ASP A 85 -2.74 5.51 -3.16
C ASP A 85 -2.59 6.56 -4.29
N SER A 86 -3.03 7.79 -4.06
CA SER A 86 -3.09 8.86 -5.08
C SER A 86 -1.72 9.36 -5.56
N ASP A 87 -0.63 8.95 -4.92
CA ASP A 87 0.76 9.25 -5.27
C ASP A 87 1.48 8.07 -5.95
N MET A 88 0.71 7.07 -6.40
CA MET A 88 1.19 5.88 -7.09
C MET A 88 0.90 5.96 -8.59
N GLU A 89 1.89 5.61 -9.40
CA GLU A 89 1.81 5.48 -10.85
C GLU A 89 2.02 4.02 -11.23
N LEU A 90 1.10 3.44 -12.00
CA LEU A 90 1.20 2.05 -12.46
C LEU A 90 2.04 1.99 -13.74
N THR A 91 2.95 1.03 -13.85
CA THR A 91 3.52 0.71 -15.16
C THR A 91 2.47 -0.01 -16.03
N GLU A 92 2.64 0.00 -17.35
CA GLU A 92 1.59 -0.26 -18.34
C GLU A 92 0.85 -1.60 -18.20
N ARG A 93 1.48 -2.65 -17.67
CA ARG A 93 0.93 -4.02 -17.63
C ARG A 93 0.50 -4.49 -16.25
N VAL A 94 0.53 -3.65 -15.23
CA VAL A 94 0.24 -4.04 -13.84
C VAL A 94 -1.12 -4.72 -13.72
N VAL A 95 -2.18 -4.12 -14.24
CA VAL A 95 -3.53 -4.67 -14.12
C VAL A 95 -3.66 -5.96 -14.93
N GLN A 96 -3.08 -5.99 -16.12
CA GLN A 96 -3.11 -7.18 -16.97
C GLN A 96 -2.44 -8.39 -16.30
N GLU A 97 -1.21 -8.20 -15.77
CA GLU A 97 -0.50 -9.29 -15.09
C GLU A 97 -1.24 -9.78 -13.84
N CYS A 98 -1.87 -8.87 -13.09
CA CYS A 98 -2.69 -9.25 -11.95
C CYS A 98 -3.90 -10.10 -12.35
N VAL A 99 -4.61 -9.70 -13.39
CA VAL A 99 -5.77 -10.46 -13.91
C VAL A 99 -5.34 -11.82 -14.41
N GLU A 100 -4.33 -11.88 -15.29
CA GLU A 100 -3.80 -13.12 -15.84
C GLU A 100 -3.42 -14.11 -14.74
N LEU A 101 -2.71 -13.63 -13.72
CA LEU A 101 -2.25 -14.48 -12.60
C LEU A 101 -3.42 -15.03 -11.77
N LEU A 102 -4.44 -14.22 -11.48
CA LEU A 102 -5.63 -14.72 -10.77
C LEU A 102 -6.46 -15.70 -11.61
N GLU A 103 -6.61 -15.45 -12.91
CA GLU A 103 -7.35 -16.37 -13.80
C GLU A 103 -6.64 -17.73 -13.92
N MET A 104 -5.30 -17.75 -13.96
CA MET A 104 -4.51 -18.98 -14.08
C MET A 104 -4.46 -19.80 -12.79
N ALA A 105 -4.61 -19.19 -11.61
CA ALA A 105 -4.40 -19.86 -10.33
C ALA A 105 -5.54 -19.56 -9.32
N PRO A 106 -6.58 -20.39 -9.25
CA PRO A 106 -7.73 -20.18 -8.36
C PRO A 106 -7.41 -20.15 -6.86
N ASN A 107 -6.29 -20.74 -6.44
CA ASN A 107 -5.82 -20.73 -5.05
C ASN A 107 -5.19 -19.40 -4.64
N ILE A 108 -4.89 -18.50 -5.58
CA ILE A 108 -4.38 -17.17 -5.27
C ILE A 108 -5.55 -16.26 -4.85
N GLY A 109 -5.48 -15.73 -3.64
CA GLY A 109 -6.47 -14.83 -3.07
C GLY A 109 -6.10 -13.35 -3.17
N GLY A 110 -4.80 -13.05 -3.21
CA GLY A 110 -4.28 -11.69 -3.30
C GLY A 110 -2.92 -11.63 -3.97
N ILE A 111 -2.62 -10.52 -4.63
CA ILE A 111 -1.38 -10.31 -5.38
C ILE A 111 -0.61 -9.13 -4.81
N ILE A 112 0.67 -9.35 -4.55
CA ILE A 112 1.63 -8.31 -4.23
C ILE A 112 2.07 -7.65 -5.54
N VAL A 113 1.85 -6.34 -5.63
CA VAL A 113 2.38 -5.52 -6.71
C VAL A 113 3.66 -4.85 -6.20
N PRO A 114 4.82 -5.10 -6.82
CA PRO A 114 6.07 -4.48 -6.43
C PRO A 114 5.98 -2.96 -6.41
N GLU A 115 6.64 -2.32 -5.43
CA GLU A 115 6.70 -0.87 -5.34
C GLU A 115 8.14 -0.37 -5.43
N LYS A 116 8.33 0.71 -6.18
CA LYS A 116 9.59 1.43 -6.30
C LYS A 116 9.39 2.89 -5.91
N SER A 117 10.19 3.39 -4.96
CA SER A 117 10.17 4.82 -4.62
C SER A 117 10.91 5.62 -5.69
N VAL A 118 10.25 6.64 -6.24
CA VAL A 118 10.81 7.52 -7.28
C VAL A 118 10.81 8.98 -6.81
N GLY A 119 11.87 9.71 -7.15
CA GLY A 119 12.09 11.11 -6.80
C GLY A 119 13.56 11.45 -6.73
N ASN A 120 13.88 12.75 -6.67
CA ASN A 120 15.23 13.26 -6.85
C ASN A 120 16.08 13.33 -5.56
N SER A 121 15.44 13.20 -4.36
CA SER A 121 16.15 13.38 -3.10
C SER A 121 16.99 12.16 -2.71
N PHE A 122 18.05 12.40 -1.91
CA PHE A 122 18.85 11.32 -1.32
C PHE A 122 17.96 10.35 -0.51
N TRP A 123 17.02 10.86 0.26
CA TRP A 123 16.16 10.05 1.11
C TRP A 123 15.19 9.17 0.32
N VAL A 124 14.74 9.60 -0.84
CA VAL A 124 13.92 8.76 -1.73
C VAL A 124 14.75 7.58 -2.24
N ARG A 125 16.00 7.80 -2.64
CA ARG A 125 16.92 6.71 -3.02
C ARG A 125 17.21 5.74 -1.86
N VAL A 126 17.31 6.27 -0.63
CA VAL A 126 17.45 5.45 0.59
C VAL A 126 16.21 4.58 0.79
N ARG A 127 15.02 5.13 0.61
CA ARG A 127 13.76 4.39 0.74
C ARG A 127 13.56 3.35 -0.34
N ASP A 128 13.92 3.66 -1.59
CA ASP A 128 13.90 2.69 -2.67
C ASP A 128 14.86 1.53 -2.38
N PHE A 129 16.06 1.85 -1.93
CA PHE A 129 17.03 0.83 -1.53
C PHE A 129 16.52 -0.02 -0.36
N GLU A 130 15.89 0.59 0.64
CA GLU A 130 15.24 -0.11 1.75
C GLU A 130 14.13 -1.07 1.26
N ARG A 131 13.21 -0.60 0.39
CA ARG A 131 12.12 -1.42 -0.18
C ARG A 131 12.64 -2.67 -0.85
N SER A 132 13.78 -2.59 -1.53
CA SER A 132 14.38 -3.73 -2.23
C SER A 132 14.70 -4.93 -1.31
N PHE A 133 14.76 -4.76 0.01
CA PHE A 133 14.99 -5.84 0.98
C PHE A 133 13.71 -6.48 1.50
N TYR A 134 12.54 -5.95 1.14
CA TYR A 134 11.27 -6.45 1.63
C TYR A 134 10.62 -7.50 0.74
N THR A 135 11.18 -7.72 -0.45
CA THR A 135 10.69 -8.70 -1.42
C THR A 135 10.55 -10.09 -0.80
N GLY A 136 9.34 -10.64 -0.86
CA GLY A 136 9.02 -11.97 -0.31
C GLY A 136 8.95 -12.04 1.21
N THR A 137 8.92 -10.91 1.90
CA THR A 137 8.78 -10.84 3.36
C THR A 137 7.37 -10.42 3.78
N GLU A 138 7.06 -10.58 5.07
CA GLU A 138 5.78 -10.15 5.65
C GLU A 138 5.61 -8.62 5.71
N ILE A 139 6.61 -7.85 5.27
CA ILE A 139 6.51 -6.39 5.18
C ILE A 139 5.71 -5.96 3.94
N GLU A 140 5.73 -6.78 2.88
CA GLU A 140 4.89 -6.56 1.71
C GLU A 140 3.45 -6.99 1.99
N SER A 141 2.51 -6.32 1.36
CA SER A 141 1.09 -6.64 1.45
C SER A 141 0.49 -6.73 0.05
N ALA A 142 -0.44 -7.65 -0.14
CA ALA A 142 -1.20 -7.73 -1.38
C ALA A 142 -2.08 -6.48 -1.54
N ARG A 143 -2.24 -6.04 -2.80
CA ARG A 143 -3.05 -4.86 -3.17
C ARG A 143 -4.17 -5.20 -4.15
N PHE A 144 -4.07 -6.31 -4.85
CA PHE A 144 -5.06 -6.78 -5.82
C PHE A 144 -5.70 -8.07 -5.33
N PHE A 145 -7.05 -8.12 -5.28
CA PHE A 145 -7.79 -9.23 -4.68
C PHE A 145 -9.02 -9.60 -5.51
N ARG A 146 -9.48 -10.85 -5.36
CA ARG A 146 -10.84 -11.23 -5.73
C ARG A 146 -11.82 -10.50 -4.80
N ARG A 147 -12.81 -9.76 -5.35
CA ARG A 147 -13.77 -9.03 -4.53
C ARG A 147 -14.55 -9.96 -3.58
N SER A 148 -14.91 -11.15 -4.04
CA SER A 148 -15.58 -12.15 -3.19
C SER A 148 -14.77 -12.56 -1.96
N LEU A 149 -13.43 -12.63 -2.08
CA LEU A 149 -12.54 -12.92 -0.94
C LEU A 149 -12.36 -11.70 -0.04
N PHE A 150 -12.30 -10.49 -0.61
CA PHE A 150 -12.32 -9.25 0.15
C PHE A 150 -13.56 -9.18 1.05
N GLU A 151 -14.75 -9.42 0.48
CA GLU A 151 -16.02 -9.41 1.19
C GLU A 151 -16.06 -10.51 2.27
N LYS A 152 -15.67 -11.75 1.92
CA LYS A 152 -15.63 -12.89 2.86
C LYS A 152 -14.66 -12.65 4.02
N ALA A 153 -13.54 -11.98 3.77
CA ALA A 153 -12.54 -11.61 4.78
C ALA A 153 -13.00 -10.44 5.67
N GLY A 154 -14.08 -9.74 5.30
CA GLY A 154 -14.60 -8.58 6.02
C GLY A 154 -13.75 -7.31 5.85
N GLY A 155 -13.06 -7.16 4.70
CA GLY A 155 -12.31 -5.97 4.34
C GLY A 155 -11.11 -5.64 5.24
N PHE A 156 -10.61 -4.42 5.13
CA PHE A 156 -9.55 -3.88 5.98
C PHE A 156 -10.04 -3.61 7.40
N ASP A 157 -9.12 -3.55 8.35
CA ASP A 157 -9.42 -3.23 9.74
C ASP A 157 -9.39 -1.72 9.97
N GLU A 158 -10.55 -1.10 10.06
CA GLU A 158 -10.74 0.35 10.11
C GLU A 158 -10.17 1.00 11.38
N GLY A 159 -10.08 0.24 12.47
CA GLY A 159 -9.49 0.70 13.74
C GLY A 159 -7.97 0.81 13.76
N LEU A 160 -7.29 0.44 12.66
CA LEU A 160 -5.85 0.37 12.57
C LEU A 160 -5.32 1.28 11.47
N VAL A 161 -4.28 2.04 11.82
CA VAL A 161 -3.52 2.86 10.86
C VAL A 161 -2.16 2.23 10.56
N PHE A 162 -1.60 1.53 11.56
CA PHE A 162 -0.33 0.83 11.45
C PHE A 162 -0.52 -0.51 10.76
N PHE A 163 0.18 -0.74 9.65
CA PHE A 163 0.05 -1.95 8.82
C PHE A 163 -1.39 -2.27 8.40
N GLU A 164 -2.23 -1.26 8.15
CA GLU A 164 -3.62 -1.47 7.72
C GLU A 164 -3.73 -2.41 6.52
N GLU A 165 -2.82 -2.25 5.55
CA GLU A 165 -2.79 -3.06 4.31
C GLU A 165 -2.52 -4.54 4.58
N SER A 166 -1.68 -4.84 5.58
CA SER A 166 -1.44 -6.23 6.00
C SER A 166 -2.66 -6.90 6.62
N THR A 167 -3.62 -6.13 7.12
CA THR A 167 -4.79 -6.73 7.80
C THR A 167 -5.64 -7.57 6.86
N LEU A 168 -5.91 -7.08 5.66
CA LEU A 168 -6.65 -7.82 4.64
C LEU A 168 -5.86 -9.03 4.14
N THR A 169 -4.56 -8.83 3.85
CA THR A 169 -3.67 -9.92 3.42
C THR A 169 -3.73 -11.09 4.39
N GLN A 170 -3.61 -10.84 5.71
CA GLN A 170 -3.67 -11.88 6.73
C GLN A 170 -5.04 -12.54 6.85
N LYS A 171 -6.13 -11.78 6.71
CA LYS A 171 -7.48 -12.33 6.74
C LYS A 171 -7.74 -13.26 5.56
N VAL A 172 -7.27 -12.91 4.36
CA VAL A 172 -7.40 -13.74 3.16
C VAL A 172 -6.51 -14.99 3.27
N GLU A 173 -5.29 -14.88 3.81
CA GLU A 173 -4.42 -16.02 4.10
C GLU A 173 -5.08 -16.98 5.11
N ALA A 174 -5.74 -16.45 6.14
CA ALA A 174 -6.48 -17.26 7.12
C ALA A 174 -7.68 -18.01 6.52
N LEU A 175 -8.21 -17.58 5.37
CA LEU A 175 -9.21 -18.32 4.60
C LEU A 175 -8.61 -19.46 3.76
N GLY A 176 -7.28 -19.66 3.80
CA GLY A 176 -6.56 -20.72 3.11
C GLY A 176 -6.09 -20.37 1.70
N TYR A 177 -6.09 -19.10 1.31
CA TYR A 177 -5.64 -18.64 0.00
C TYR A 177 -4.19 -18.14 0.04
N ASP A 178 -3.47 -18.30 -1.08
CA ASP A 178 -2.16 -17.72 -1.26
C ASP A 178 -2.26 -16.21 -1.48
N VAL A 179 -1.51 -15.44 -0.70
CA VAL A 179 -1.42 -13.97 -0.77
C VAL A 179 0.01 -13.49 -1.00
N LYS A 180 0.92 -14.41 -1.36
CA LYS A 180 2.35 -14.13 -1.62
C LYS A 180 2.66 -14.12 -3.10
N ALA A 181 1.67 -14.44 -3.94
CA ALA A 181 1.78 -14.33 -5.39
C ALA A 181 2.15 -12.89 -5.79
N ARG A 182 3.03 -12.77 -6.78
CA ARG A 182 3.65 -11.49 -7.13
C ARG A 182 3.78 -11.38 -8.65
N ILE A 183 3.51 -10.19 -9.18
CA ILE A 183 3.76 -9.85 -10.59
C ILE A 183 5.18 -9.31 -10.78
N ILE A 184 5.57 -9.08 -12.04
CA ILE A 184 6.90 -8.56 -12.40
C ILE A 184 6.87 -7.03 -12.52
N THR A 185 5.80 -6.49 -13.10
CA THR A 185 5.60 -5.04 -13.24
C THR A 185 5.41 -4.36 -11.88
N GLU A 186 5.67 -3.08 -11.81
CA GLU A 186 5.80 -2.34 -10.55
C GLU A 186 4.94 -1.08 -10.51
N ILE A 187 4.66 -0.63 -9.29
CA ILE A 187 4.10 0.68 -8.98
C ILE A 187 5.25 1.64 -8.68
N LEU A 188 5.24 2.80 -9.31
CA LEU A 188 6.14 3.91 -9.03
C LEU A 188 5.47 4.80 -7.95
N HIS A 189 6.06 4.83 -6.76
CA HIS A 189 5.56 5.63 -5.64
C HIS A 189 6.30 6.97 -5.62
N HIS A 190 5.61 8.04 -6.00
CA HIS A 190 6.19 9.39 -6.10
C HIS A 190 6.38 10.00 -4.72
N GLU A 191 7.64 10.25 -4.37
CA GLU A 191 8.05 10.81 -3.07
C GLU A 191 8.87 12.10 -3.23
N ASP A 192 8.61 12.89 -4.28
CA ASP A 192 9.36 14.11 -4.61
C ASP A 192 9.42 15.14 -3.48
N HIS A 193 8.41 15.17 -2.61
CA HIS A 193 8.30 16.07 -1.47
C HIS A 193 8.66 15.42 -0.13
N PHE A 194 9.56 14.43 -0.14
CA PHE A 194 9.98 13.78 1.10
C PHE A 194 10.55 14.78 2.11
N SER A 195 9.93 14.86 3.27
CA SER A 195 10.38 15.63 4.43
C SER A 195 10.60 14.70 5.61
N MET A 196 11.81 14.69 6.16
CA MET A 196 12.16 13.87 7.33
C MET A 196 11.23 14.15 8.52
N LEU A 197 10.95 15.42 8.79
CA LEU A 197 10.10 15.80 9.92
C LEU A 197 8.66 15.28 9.73
N THR A 198 8.10 15.45 8.54
CA THR A 198 6.74 14.94 8.21
C THR A 198 6.71 13.41 8.29
N TRP A 199 7.77 12.76 7.81
CA TRP A 199 7.92 11.30 7.90
C TRP A 199 7.94 10.83 9.36
N LEU A 200 8.71 11.44 10.23
CA LEU A 200 8.78 11.08 11.64
C LEU A 200 7.46 11.34 12.38
N LYS A 201 6.78 12.46 12.12
CA LYS A 201 5.42 12.72 12.63
C LYS A 201 4.43 11.63 12.21
N LYS A 202 4.49 11.18 10.95
CA LYS A 202 3.67 10.07 10.44
C LYS A 202 3.99 8.77 11.19
N LYS A 203 5.27 8.46 11.44
CA LYS A 203 5.67 7.27 12.19
C LYS A 203 5.26 7.31 13.67
N TYR A 204 5.36 8.46 14.30
CA TYR A 204 4.81 8.68 15.64
C TYR A 204 3.30 8.40 15.69
N TYR A 205 2.55 8.96 14.75
CA TYR A 205 1.11 8.74 14.65
C TYR A 205 0.75 7.26 14.44
N TYR A 206 1.49 6.57 13.56
CA TYR A 206 1.31 5.13 13.34
C TYR A 206 1.64 4.31 14.60
N GLY A 207 2.65 4.72 15.36
CA GLY A 207 3.01 4.09 16.61
C GLY A 207 1.86 4.02 17.60
N LYS A 208 1.01 5.06 17.68
CA LYS A 208 -0.12 5.11 18.61
C LYS A 208 -1.10 3.95 18.50
N THR A 209 -1.26 3.37 17.32
CA THR A 209 -2.14 2.21 17.10
C THR A 209 -1.38 0.89 16.99
N GLY A 210 -0.04 0.91 16.99
CA GLY A 210 0.80 -0.26 16.80
C GLY A 210 0.58 -1.37 17.85
N TRP A 211 0.27 -1.00 19.10
CA TRP A 211 -0.02 -1.97 20.15
C TRP A 211 -1.32 -2.75 19.88
N LYS A 212 -2.36 -2.10 19.34
CA LYS A 212 -3.62 -2.74 18.93
C LYS A 212 -3.37 -3.73 17.81
N TYR A 213 -2.56 -3.33 16.81
CA TYR A 213 -2.18 -4.21 15.73
C TYR A 213 -1.44 -5.46 16.23
N LYS A 214 -0.44 -5.29 17.09
CA LYS A 214 0.32 -6.41 17.66
C LYS A 214 -0.56 -7.37 18.47
N GLN A 215 -1.55 -6.85 19.19
CA GLN A 215 -2.46 -7.67 19.98
C GLN A 215 -3.43 -8.47 19.08
N LYS A 216 -3.95 -7.86 18.03
CA LYS A 216 -4.94 -8.47 17.16
C LYS A 216 -4.33 -9.44 16.11
N TYR A 217 -3.13 -9.12 15.63
CA TYR A 217 -2.42 -9.87 14.59
C TYR A 217 -1.09 -10.41 15.14
N ASP A 218 -1.16 -11.24 16.17
CA ASP A 218 -0.02 -11.63 17.02
C ASP A 218 1.17 -12.20 16.21
N ALA A 219 0.94 -13.15 15.33
CA ALA A 219 2.01 -13.81 14.56
C ALA A 219 2.73 -12.83 13.61
N TYR A 220 1.96 -12.08 12.79
CA TYR A 220 2.50 -11.07 11.88
C TYR A 220 3.00 -9.84 12.63
N GLY A 221 2.23 -9.35 13.61
CA GLY A 221 2.60 -8.19 14.40
C GLY A 221 3.90 -8.38 15.17
N LYS A 222 4.10 -9.55 15.77
CA LYS A 222 5.37 -9.90 16.42
C LYS A 222 6.54 -9.82 15.44
N LYS A 223 6.39 -10.38 14.23
CA LYS A 223 7.47 -10.43 13.24
C LYS A 223 7.71 -9.07 12.59
N GLN A 224 6.65 -8.39 12.13
CA GLN A 224 6.75 -7.07 11.49
C GLN A 224 7.27 -5.97 12.43
N MET A 225 7.00 -6.06 13.74
CA MET A 225 7.48 -5.12 14.75
C MET A 225 8.77 -5.55 15.44
N ASN A 226 9.31 -6.73 15.11
CA ASN A 226 10.55 -7.23 15.69
C ASN A 226 11.76 -6.50 15.09
N LEU A 227 12.45 -5.69 15.91
CA LEU A 227 13.59 -4.91 15.43
C LEU A 227 14.75 -5.77 14.92
N PRO A 228 15.22 -6.81 15.67
CA PRO A 228 16.23 -7.73 15.18
C PRO A 228 15.86 -8.36 13.82
N TYR A 229 14.62 -8.77 13.63
CA TYR A 229 14.15 -9.29 12.35
C TYR A 229 14.27 -8.24 11.24
N ARG A 230 13.74 -7.04 11.46
CA ARG A 230 13.76 -5.95 10.47
C ARG A 230 15.17 -5.53 10.08
N PHE A 231 16.08 -5.39 11.05
CA PHE A 231 17.49 -5.10 10.75
C PHE A 231 18.17 -6.29 10.07
N GLY A 232 17.80 -7.51 10.43
CA GLY A 232 18.31 -8.72 9.80
C GLY A 232 17.97 -8.84 8.31
N LEU A 233 16.85 -8.25 7.85
CA LEU A 233 16.49 -8.19 6.42
C LEU A 233 17.54 -7.43 5.59
N PHE A 234 18.18 -6.43 6.18
CA PHE A 234 19.23 -5.65 5.49
C PHE A 234 20.61 -6.28 5.68
N LEU A 235 20.97 -6.57 6.95
CA LEU A 235 22.33 -6.94 7.33
C LEU A 235 22.77 -8.33 6.83
N LYS A 236 21.85 -9.19 6.43
CA LYS A 236 22.14 -10.51 5.85
C LYS A 236 22.42 -10.45 4.35
N GLU A 237 22.05 -9.36 3.68
CA GLU A 237 22.13 -9.24 2.24
C GLU A 237 23.45 -8.60 1.75
N ARG A 238 24.17 -9.25 0.86
CA ARG A 238 25.43 -8.71 0.31
C ARG A 238 25.22 -7.36 -0.38
N LYS A 239 24.07 -7.14 -1.04
CA LYS A 239 23.74 -5.87 -1.70
C LYS A 239 23.70 -4.68 -0.74
N PHE A 240 23.46 -4.91 0.58
CA PHE A 240 23.48 -3.86 1.58
C PHE A 240 24.87 -3.21 1.68
N TYR A 241 25.89 -4.02 1.69
CA TYR A 241 27.29 -3.58 1.80
C TYR A 241 27.87 -3.03 0.49
N SER A 242 27.25 -3.34 -0.65
CA SER A 242 27.69 -2.82 -1.96
C SER A 242 27.39 -1.34 -2.17
N LYS A 243 26.46 -0.75 -1.36
CA LYS A 243 26.06 0.66 -1.44
C LYS A 243 26.18 1.35 -0.07
N PRO A 244 27.39 1.57 0.47
CA PRO A 244 27.60 1.98 1.87
C PRO A 244 26.91 3.29 2.26
N ILE A 245 26.84 4.27 1.35
CA ILE A 245 26.16 5.55 1.59
C ILE A 245 24.64 5.34 1.77
N LEU A 246 24.01 4.53 0.91
CA LEU A 246 22.58 4.21 1.04
C LEU A 246 22.32 3.33 2.26
N ALA A 247 23.21 2.38 2.55
CA ALA A 247 23.13 1.52 3.74
C ALA A 247 23.13 2.34 5.04
N THR A 248 24.06 3.31 5.15
CA THR A 248 24.08 4.25 6.28
C THR A 248 22.77 5.05 6.36
N GLY A 249 22.27 5.53 5.22
CA GLY A 249 20.97 6.21 5.12
C GLY A 249 19.82 5.34 5.63
N VAL A 250 19.76 4.05 5.24
CA VAL A 250 18.74 3.09 5.72
C VAL A 250 18.82 2.91 7.23
N LEU A 251 20.02 2.70 7.78
CA LEU A 251 20.19 2.56 9.24
C LEU A 251 19.73 3.81 9.99
N THR A 252 20.15 5.00 9.52
CA THR A 252 19.73 6.27 10.10
C THR A 252 18.22 6.43 10.08
N LEU A 253 17.59 6.21 8.92
CA LEU A 253 16.14 6.32 8.75
C LEU A 253 15.41 5.34 9.68
N LYS A 254 15.88 4.09 9.78
CA LYS A 254 15.27 3.07 10.65
C LYS A 254 15.41 3.38 12.12
N ILE A 255 16.54 3.86 12.57
CA ILE A 255 16.73 4.25 13.97
C ILE A 255 15.76 5.38 14.33
N LEU A 256 15.71 6.44 13.51
CA LEU A 256 14.81 7.56 13.73
C LEU A 256 13.32 7.14 13.67
N GLU A 257 12.96 6.27 12.72
CA GLU A 257 11.61 5.68 12.62
C GLU A 257 11.25 4.90 13.89
N CYS A 258 12.15 4.03 14.36
CA CYS A 258 11.92 3.23 15.57
C CYS A 258 11.76 4.09 16.82
N LEU A 259 12.56 5.14 16.97
CA LEU A 259 12.44 6.09 18.08
C LEU A 259 11.09 6.82 18.03
N SER A 260 10.73 7.35 16.87
CA SER A 260 9.49 8.10 16.69
C SER A 260 8.25 7.21 16.88
N ALA A 261 8.21 6.04 16.24
CA ALA A 261 7.12 5.08 16.38
C ALA A 261 7.04 4.49 17.79
N GLY A 262 8.20 4.24 18.44
CA GLY A 262 8.29 3.76 19.81
C GLY A 262 7.68 4.74 20.81
N LEU A 263 7.98 6.04 20.68
CA LEU A 263 7.34 7.09 21.47
C LEU A 263 5.81 7.10 21.26
N GLY A 264 5.37 7.03 20.01
CA GLY A 264 3.95 6.90 19.68
C GLY A 264 3.30 5.68 20.32
N TYR A 265 3.98 4.53 20.30
CA TYR A 265 3.49 3.28 20.88
C TYR A 265 3.30 3.38 22.40
N ILE A 266 4.25 3.99 23.10
CA ILE A 266 4.17 4.19 24.58
C ILE A 266 2.98 5.10 24.90
N ILE A 267 2.90 6.25 24.25
CA ILE A 267 1.83 7.25 24.51
C ILE A 267 0.45 6.73 24.09
N GLY A 268 0.35 5.95 23.00
CA GLY A 268 -0.92 5.39 22.57
C GLY A 268 -1.46 4.26 23.47
N ARG A 269 -0.62 3.72 24.37
CA ARG A 269 -0.99 2.66 25.33
C ARG A 269 -1.36 3.23 26.72
N MET A 270 -0.95 4.47 27.00
CA MET A 270 -1.35 5.20 28.22
C MET A 270 -2.81 5.63 28.12
#